data_f4fce2cd8fc8b2892161372c38e2cdaf
#
_entry.id   f4fce2cd8fc8b2892161372c38e2cdaf
#
_cell.length_a   1.000
_cell.length_b   1.000
_cell.length_c   1.000
_cell.angle_alpha   90.00
_cell.angle_beta   90.00
_cell.angle_gamma   90.00
#
_symmetry.space_group_name_H-M   'P 1'
#
loop_
_entity.id
_entity.type
_entity.pdbx_description
1 polymer ?
#
loop_
_entity_poly.entity_id
_entity_poly.type
_entity_poly.pdbx_seq_one_letter_code
_entity_poly.pdbx_strand_id
1 'polypeptide(L)'
;QSRSSAASDVYKRQLLERHPDAPVVYVSTGAWNTYPFLVRFLARHGYPQGPLLLTDWGPTNTGWFRSGVDHKRTALRELARDFPDIEWVLVGDDGQHDIRIYSEFDELQPGHTRAIAIRELSTTQQVLAHGTTTVLEDRHRVQWTPESAPLVRAPDGDQLAPLLDKALNHEDSPGRP
;
A
#
# COMPACT_ATOMS: atom_id res chain seq x y z
N GLN A 1 -1.64 20.04 11.23
CA GLN A 1 -1.89 18.62 10.94
C GLN A 1 -2.69 18.33 9.66
N SER A 2 -3.24 19.38 9.04
CA SER A 2 -4.20 19.24 7.93
C SER A 2 -3.58 19.13 6.52
N ARG A 3 -2.32 19.49 6.33
CA ARG A 3 -1.70 19.54 4.98
C ARG A 3 -1.22 18.17 4.47
N SER A 4 -0.73 17.30 5.34
CA SER A 4 -0.17 16.00 4.92
C SER A 4 -1.24 14.98 4.48
N SER A 5 -2.42 14.99 5.11
CA SER A 5 -3.52 14.12 4.67
C SER A 5 -4.14 14.60 3.35
N ALA A 6 -4.34 15.92 3.20
CA ALA A 6 -4.89 16.51 1.98
C ALA A 6 -4.01 16.22 0.75
N ALA A 7 -2.68 16.27 0.89
CA ALA A 7 -1.74 15.96 -0.19
C ALA A 7 -1.81 14.47 -0.62
N SER A 8 -1.90 13.55 0.34
CA SER A 8 -2.09 12.12 0.04
C SER A 8 -3.41 11.84 -0.69
N ASP A 9 -4.46 12.60 -0.36
CA ASP A 9 -5.79 12.45 -0.95
C ASP A 9 -5.83 12.95 -2.40
N VAL A 10 -5.16 14.08 -2.67
CA VAL A 10 -5.02 14.66 -4.02
C VAL A 10 -4.29 13.69 -4.94
N TYR A 11 -3.21 13.08 -4.48
CA TYR A 11 -2.43 12.14 -5.28
C TYR A 11 -3.22 10.89 -5.71
N LYS A 12 -3.91 10.23 -4.78
CA LYS A 12 -4.73 9.05 -5.10
C LYS A 12 -5.81 9.37 -6.11
N ARG A 13 -6.38 10.56 -6.03
CA ARG A 13 -7.36 11.06 -6.99
C ARG A 13 -6.74 11.27 -8.36
N GLN A 14 -5.59 11.92 -8.46
CA GLN A 14 -4.89 12.14 -9.72
C GLN A 14 -4.49 10.84 -10.41
N LEU A 15 -4.04 9.84 -9.66
CA LEU A 15 -3.72 8.52 -10.20
C LEU A 15 -4.96 7.89 -10.83
N LEU A 16 -6.11 7.94 -10.16
CA LEU A 16 -7.37 7.38 -10.67
C LEU A 16 -8.00 8.21 -11.81
N GLU A 17 -7.77 9.52 -11.86
CA GLU A 17 -8.18 10.33 -13.01
C GLU A 17 -7.47 9.89 -14.30
N ARG A 18 -6.25 9.40 -14.19
CA ARG A 18 -5.49 8.82 -15.33
C ARG A 18 -5.84 7.37 -15.62
N HIS A 19 -6.33 6.65 -14.62
CA HIS A 19 -6.72 5.24 -14.71
C HIS A 19 -8.16 5.07 -14.19
N PRO A 20 -9.17 5.62 -14.88
CA PRO A 20 -10.55 5.69 -14.37
C PRO A 20 -11.19 4.32 -14.16
N ASP A 21 -10.72 3.31 -14.88
CA ASP A 21 -11.23 1.94 -14.80
C ASP A 21 -10.45 1.06 -13.81
N ALA A 22 -9.41 1.62 -13.17
CA ALA A 22 -8.61 0.85 -12.21
C ALA A 22 -9.40 0.59 -10.92
N PRO A 23 -9.54 -0.68 -10.50
CA PRO A 23 -10.19 -1.00 -9.24
C PRO A 23 -9.34 -0.54 -8.06
N VAL A 24 -9.99 -0.04 -7.01
CA VAL A 24 -9.31 0.32 -5.76
C VAL A 24 -9.73 -0.65 -4.67
N VAL A 25 -8.77 -1.25 -3.97
CA VAL A 25 -9.00 -2.17 -2.86
C VAL A 25 -8.22 -1.68 -1.64
N TYR A 26 -8.89 -1.59 -0.51
CA TYR A 26 -8.27 -1.22 0.77
C TYR A 26 -8.02 -2.48 1.59
N VAL A 27 -6.76 -2.77 1.88
CA VAL A 27 -6.37 -3.87 2.77
C VAL A 27 -5.91 -3.29 4.09
N SER A 28 -6.63 -3.60 5.17
CA SER A 28 -6.33 -3.05 6.50
C SER A 28 -6.35 -4.13 7.57
N THR A 29 -5.46 -3.99 8.55
CA THR A 29 -5.45 -4.83 9.76
C THR A 29 -6.53 -4.42 10.77
N GLY A 30 -7.31 -3.39 10.47
CA GLY A 30 -8.45 -2.96 11.28
C GLY A 30 -9.53 -4.03 11.34
N ALA A 31 -10.19 -4.16 12.51
CA ALA A 31 -11.26 -5.11 12.69
C ALA A 31 -12.51 -4.70 11.90
N TRP A 32 -13.28 -5.67 11.43
CA TRP A 32 -14.49 -5.46 10.60
C TRP A 32 -15.53 -4.51 11.23
N ASN A 33 -15.61 -4.46 12.54
CA ASN A 33 -16.53 -3.56 13.26
C ASN A 33 -16.17 -2.06 13.10
N THR A 34 -14.96 -1.75 12.62
CA THR A 34 -14.55 -0.39 12.27
C THR A 34 -15.02 0.05 10.88
N TYR A 35 -15.60 -0.86 10.08
CA TYR A 35 -16.04 -0.62 8.70
C TYR A 35 -16.89 0.64 8.52
N PRO A 36 -17.96 0.89 9.34
CA PRO A 36 -18.80 2.08 9.15
C PRO A 36 -18.03 3.39 9.39
N PHE A 37 -17.06 3.37 10.29
CA PHE A 37 -16.18 4.51 10.55
C PHE A 37 -15.23 4.74 9.38
N LEU A 38 -14.58 3.68 8.88
CA LEU A 38 -13.62 3.76 7.78
C LEU A 38 -14.27 4.25 6.50
N VAL A 39 -15.44 3.74 6.14
CA VAL A 39 -16.19 4.20 4.95
C VAL A 39 -16.50 5.70 5.03
N ARG A 40 -16.98 6.16 6.19
CA ARG A 40 -17.26 7.60 6.39
C ARG A 40 -16.00 8.44 6.35
N PHE A 41 -14.91 7.94 6.93
CA PHE A 41 -13.61 8.61 6.91
C PHE A 41 -13.09 8.75 5.48
N LEU A 42 -13.06 7.65 4.71
CA LEU A 42 -12.62 7.65 3.32
C LEU A 42 -13.45 8.61 2.47
N ALA A 43 -14.77 8.54 2.57
CA ALA A 43 -15.68 9.42 1.83
C ALA A 43 -15.48 10.91 2.22
N ARG A 44 -15.34 11.22 3.52
CA ARG A 44 -15.12 12.59 4.00
C ARG A 44 -13.82 13.20 3.48
N HIS A 45 -12.79 12.38 3.32
CA HIS A 45 -11.48 12.81 2.85
C HIS A 45 -11.30 12.65 1.33
N GLY A 46 -12.36 12.34 0.59
CA GLY A 46 -12.34 12.24 -0.86
C GLY A 46 -11.51 11.08 -1.40
N TYR A 47 -11.33 10.03 -0.59
CA TYR A 47 -10.69 8.81 -1.07
C TYR A 47 -11.60 8.08 -2.07
N PRO A 48 -11.02 7.39 -3.07
CA PRO A 48 -11.77 6.59 -4.01
C PRO A 48 -12.64 5.55 -3.33
N GLN A 49 -13.77 5.21 -3.93
CA GLN A 49 -14.59 4.11 -3.45
C GLN A 49 -13.94 2.77 -3.80
N GLY A 50 -14.06 1.81 -2.89
CA GLY A 50 -13.53 0.47 -3.10
C GLY A 50 -13.83 -0.45 -1.91
N PRO A 51 -13.76 -1.77 -2.10
CA PRO A 51 -13.93 -2.72 -1.01
C PRO A 51 -12.84 -2.56 0.06
N LEU A 52 -13.22 -2.84 1.31
CA LEU A 52 -12.31 -2.88 2.44
C LEU A 52 -12.15 -4.33 2.89
N LEU A 53 -10.95 -4.87 2.77
CA LEU A 53 -10.55 -6.17 3.30
C LEU A 53 -10.03 -5.97 4.73
N LEU A 54 -10.88 -6.26 5.70
CA LEU A 54 -10.63 -6.05 7.13
C LEU A 54 -10.43 -7.38 7.83
N THR A 55 -9.91 -7.36 9.07
CA THR A 55 -9.73 -8.57 9.87
C THR A 55 -10.95 -8.88 10.71
N ASP A 56 -11.19 -10.17 10.98
CA ASP A 56 -12.25 -10.62 11.91
C ASP A 56 -11.84 -10.51 13.39
N TRP A 57 -10.60 -10.16 13.65
CA TRP A 57 -10.01 -10.20 14.98
C TRP A 57 -10.12 -8.84 15.68
N GLY A 58 -10.74 -8.87 16.86
CA GLY A 58 -10.61 -7.79 17.82
C GLY A 58 -9.20 -7.76 18.45
N PRO A 59 -8.86 -6.73 19.24
CA PRO A 59 -7.57 -6.59 19.89
C PRO A 59 -7.35 -7.68 20.94
N THR A 60 -6.71 -8.79 20.57
CA THR A 60 -6.20 -9.79 21.50
C THR A 60 -4.68 -9.63 21.64
N ASN A 61 -4.23 -9.57 22.88
CA ASN A 61 -2.93 -9.01 23.30
C ASN A 61 -1.63 -9.68 22.79
N THR A 62 -1.64 -10.76 22.03
CA THR A 62 -0.41 -11.49 21.70
C THR A 62 -0.25 -11.95 20.23
N GLY A 63 -1.30 -11.85 19.45
CA GLY A 63 -1.30 -12.31 18.04
C GLY A 63 -1.44 -11.19 17.00
N TRP A 64 -1.71 -9.96 17.41
CA TRP A 64 -2.10 -8.84 16.56
C TRP A 64 -1.15 -8.58 15.38
N PHE A 65 0.16 -8.46 15.63
CA PHE A 65 1.11 -8.13 14.57
C PHE A 65 1.29 -9.27 13.56
N ARG A 66 1.35 -10.49 14.04
CA ARG A 66 1.52 -11.67 13.18
C ARG A 66 0.29 -11.90 12.31
N SER A 67 -0.89 -11.80 12.89
CA SER A 67 -2.17 -11.95 12.16
C SER A 67 -2.38 -10.82 11.13
N GLY A 68 -1.93 -9.60 11.40
CA GLY A 68 -2.02 -8.48 10.45
C GLY A 68 -1.15 -8.68 9.21
N VAL A 69 0.08 -9.15 9.38
CA VAL A 69 0.99 -9.49 8.27
C VAL A 69 0.40 -10.62 7.43
N ASP A 70 -0.09 -11.67 8.08
CA ASP A 70 -0.67 -12.83 7.40
C ASP A 70 -1.98 -12.47 6.68
N HIS A 71 -2.79 -11.56 7.24
CA HIS A 71 -3.98 -11.04 6.58
C HIS A 71 -3.63 -10.31 5.27
N LYS A 72 -2.65 -9.37 5.30
CA LYS A 72 -2.23 -8.67 4.09
C LYS A 72 -1.68 -9.62 3.03
N ARG A 73 -0.84 -10.58 3.42
CA ARG A 73 -0.30 -11.61 2.51
C ARG A 73 -1.40 -12.45 1.87
N THR A 74 -2.39 -12.85 2.66
CA THR A 74 -3.52 -13.65 2.18
C THR A 74 -4.37 -12.84 1.22
N ALA A 75 -4.73 -11.60 1.57
CA ALA A 75 -5.49 -10.70 0.72
C ALA A 75 -4.83 -10.47 -0.65
N LEU A 76 -3.52 -10.21 -0.68
CA LEU A 76 -2.80 -10.02 -1.94
C LEU A 76 -2.80 -11.29 -2.81
N ARG A 77 -2.60 -12.47 -2.22
CA ARG A 77 -2.65 -13.74 -2.97
C ARG A 77 -4.05 -14.03 -3.52
N GLU A 78 -5.08 -13.72 -2.75
CA GLU A 78 -6.47 -13.88 -3.20
C GLU A 78 -6.79 -12.90 -4.33
N LEU A 79 -6.34 -11.64 -4.25
CA LEU A 79 -6.50 -10.67 -5.32
C LEU A 79 -5.79 -11.11 -6.61
N ALA A 80 -4.56 -11.63 -6.53
CA ALA A 80 -3.86 -12.16 -7.70
C ALA A 80 -4.57 -13.38 -8.32
N ARG A 81 -5.09 -14.29 -7.49
CA ARG A 81 -5.84 -15.46 -7.94
C ARG A 81 -7.17 -15.08 -8.59
N ASP A 82 -7.91 -14.15 -7.98
CA ASP A 82 -9.26 -13.80 -8.39
C ASP A 82 -9.26 -12.80 -9.58
N PHE A 83 -8.16 -12.08 -9.77
CA PHE A 83 -7.94 -11.11 -10.85
C PHE A 83 -6.60 -11.36 -11.55
N PRO A 84 -6.45 -12.48 -12.28
CA PRO A 84 -5.17 -12.91 -12.84
C PRO A 84 -4.59 -11.98 -13.89
N ASP A 85 -5.43 -11.13 -14.52
CA ASP A 85 -5.03 -10.21 -15.58
C ASP A 85 -4.74 -8.79 -15.07
N ILE A 86 -4.81 -8.57 -13.74
CA ILE A 86 -4.56 -7.25 -13.15
C ILE A 86 -3.13 -7.17 -12.60
N GLU A 87 -2.42 -6.13 -13.03
CA GLU A 87 -1.18 -5.68 -12.41
C GLU A 87 -1.50 -4.59 -11.37
N TRP A 88 -1.16 -4.82 -10.12
CA TRP A 88 -1.49 -3.96 -9.00
C TRP A 88 -0.42 -2.89 -8.74
N VAL A 89 -0.84 -1.66 -8.51
CA VAL A 89 -0.01 -0.65 -7.84
C VAL A 89 -0.22 -0.80 -6.33
N LEU A 90 0.83 -1.22 -5.62
CA LEU A 90 0.77 -1.46 -4.18
C LEU A 90 1.19 -0.20 -3.43
N VAL A 91 0.28 0.37 -2.63
CA VAL A 91 0.52 1.61 -1.89
C VAL A 91 0.48 1.34 -0.39
N GLY A 92 1.55 1.68 0.31
CA GLY A 92 1.67 1.47 1.75
C GLY A 92 2.53 2.54 2.43
N ASP A 93 2.92 2.27 3.68
CA ASP A 93 3.84 3.10 4.44
C ASP A 93 5.01 2.27 5.01
N ASP A 94 6.04 2.96 5.51
CA ASP A 94 7.20 2.31 6.12
C ASP A 94 7.04 2.07 7.63
N GLY A 95 5.87 2.38 8.19
CA GLY A 95 5.58 2.19 9.61
C GLY A 95 5.19 0.75 9.97
N GLN A 96 4.75 -0.04 8.99
CA GLN A 96 4.46 -1.47 9.13
C GLN A 96 5.26 -2.27 8.11
N HIS A 97 5.08 -3.57 8.07
CA HIS A 97 5.86 -4.48 7.21
C HIS A 97 5.51 -4.38 5.70
N ASP A 98 4.93 -3.27 5.22
CA ASP A 98 4.40 -3.17 3.87
C ASP A 98 5.48 -3.38 2.80
N ILE A 99 6.66 -2.80 2.96
CA ILE A 99 7.77 -3.00 2.01
C ILE A 99 8.08 -4.49 1.86
N ARG A 100 8.21 -5.21 2.98
CA ARG A 100 8.52 -6.65 2.96
C ARG A 100 7.39 -7.45 2.34
N ILE A 101 6.15 -7.20 2.74
CA ILE A 101 4.96 -7.92 2.24
C ILE A 101 4.82 -7.73 0.73
N TYR A 102 5.01 -6.50 0.24
CA TYR A 102 4.87 -6.18 -1.17
C TYR A 102 6.01 -6.75 -2.01
N SER A 103 7.24 -6.74 -1.49
CA SER A 103 8.38 -7.38 -2.16
C SER A 103 8.24 -8.89 -2.21
N GLU A 104 7.81 -9.52 -1.11
CA GLU A 104 7.52 -10.96 -1.09
C GLU A 104 6.38 -11.32 -2.10
N PHE A 105 5.38 -10.45 -2.22
CA PHE A 105 4.29 -10.66 -3.16
C PHE A 105 4.78 -10.55 -4.61
N ASP A 106 5.58 -9.54 -4.94
CA ASP A 106 6.19 -9.35 -6.26
C ASP A 106 7.05 -10.55 -6.67
N GLU A 107 7.88 -11.05 -5.75
CA GLU A 107 8.73 -12.21 -5.97
C GLU A 107 7.92 -13.50 -6.18
N LEU A 108 6.88 -13.73 -5.37
CA LEU A 108 6.09 -14.97 -5.39
C LEU A 108 4.97 -14.98 -6.44
N GLN A 109 4.57 -13.82 -6.94
CA GLN A 109 3.50 -13.63 -7.91
C GLN A 109 3.98 -12.70 -9.05
N PRO A 110 4.97 -13.14 -9.84
CA PRO A 110 5.55 -12.31 -10.90
C PRO A 110 4.47 -11.91 -11.92
N GLY A 111 4.52 -10.65 -12.35
CA GLY A 111 3.56 -10.08 -13.30
C GLY A 111 2.26 -9.55 -12.67
N HIS A 112 2.10 -9.63 -11.34
CA HIS A 112 0.95 -9.07 -10.63
C HIS A 112 1.24 -7.72 -9.96
N THR A 113 2.48 -7.24 -10.01
CA THR A 113 2.86 -5.95 -9.42
C THR A 113 3.36 -5.00 -10.50
N ARG A 114 2.65 -3.90 -10.71
CA ARG A 114 3.05 -2.84 -11.65
C ARG A 114 4.05 -1.86 -11.03
N ALA A 115 3.84 -1.50 -9.76
CA ALA A 115 4.73 -0.64 -8.99
C ALA A 115 4.44 -0.75 -7.49
N ILE A 116 5.44 -0.42 -6.67
CA ILE A 116 5.31 -0.32 -5.21
C ILE A 116 5.60 1.12 -4.80
N ALA A 117 4.64 1.75 -4.09
CA ALA A 117 4.73 3.12 -3.62
C ALA A 117 4.67 3.16 -2.09
N ILE A 118 5.73 3.62 -1.45
CA ILE A 118 5.85 3.65 0.01
C ILE A 118 5.94 5.09 0.52
N ARG A 119 5.00 5.44 1.39
CA ARG A 119 5.06 6.68 2.13
C ARG A 119 6.00 6.52 3.32
N GLU A 120 7.00 7.40 3.41
CA GLU A 120 7.92 7.47 4.54
C GLU A 120 7.28 8.26 5.69
N LEU A 121 7.13 7.61 6.84
CA LEU A 121 6.57 8.25 8.03
C LEU A 121 7.65 9.01 8.79
N SER A 122 7.35 10.23 9.23
CA SER A 122 8.22 10.93 10.18
C SER A 122 8.26 10.18 11.53
N THR A 123 9.32 10.40 12.32
CA THR A 123 9.46 9.79 13.64
C THR A 123 8.22 10.01 14.53
N THR A 124 7.63 11.21 14.48
CA THR A 124 6.40 11.52 15.21
C THR A 124 5.21 10.70 14.71
N GLN A 125 5.08 10.50 13.41
CA GLN A 125 4.02 9.70 12.81
C GLN A 125 4.18 8.22 13.14
N GLN A 126 5.41 7.72 13.16
CA GLN A 126 5.73 6.35 13.58
C GLN A 126 5.31 6.10 15.04
N VAL A 127 5.65 7.00 15.96
CA VAL A 127 5.22 6.90 17.37
C VAL A 127 3.71 6.93 17.51
N LEU A 128 3.01 7.82 16.81
CA LEU A 128 1.56 7.93 16.86
C LEU A 128 0.85 6.72 16.24
N ALA A 129 1.41 6.14 15.19
CA ALA A 129 0.83 4.99 14.51
C ALA A 129 1.08 3.66 15.24
N HIS A 130 2.22 3.52 15.92
CA HIS A 130 2.70 2.23 16.42
C HIS A 130 3.11 2.23 17.89
N GLY A 131 3.09 3.37 18.58
CA GLY A 131 3.45 3.49 19.98
C GLY A 131 4.95 3.33 20.29
N THR A 132 5.79 3.12 19.30
CA THR A 132 7.24 2.97 19.45
C THR A 132 8.01 3.68 18.35
N THR A 133 9.22 4.17 18.68
CA THR A 133 10.20 4.68 17.71
C THR A 133 11.08 3.55 17.14
N THR A 134 10.80 2.31 17.51
CA THR A 134 11.58 1.18 17.02
C THR A 134 11.33 1.08 15.53
N VAL A 135 12.26 1.63 14.77
CA VAL A 135 12.47 1.24 13.38
C VAL A 135 12.76 -0.25 13.46
N LEU A 136 11.72 -1.03 13.29
CA LEU A 136 11.85 -2.47 13.26
C LEU A 136 12.90 -2.78 12.20
N GLU A 137 13.77 -3.72 12.51
CA GLU A 137 14.93 -4.16 11.72
C GLU A 137 14.58 -4.68 10.31
N ASP A 138 13.36 -4.44 9.82
CA ASP A 138 12.87 -4.75 8.49
C ASP A 138 13.49 -3.88 7.36
N ARG A 139 14.51 -3.07 7.66
CA ARG A 139 15.48 -2.64 6.66
C ARG A 139 16.34 -3.79 6.14
N HIS A 140 16.03 -5.02 6.52
CA HIS A 140 16.68 -6.22 6.01
C HIS A 140 16.31 -6.40 4.54
N ARG A 141 17.22 -5.88 3.71
CA ARG A 141 17.62 -6.35 2.38
C ARG A 141 16.52 -7.11 1.62
N VAL A 142 15.48 -6.39 1.25
CA VAL A 142 14.77 -6.76 0.04
C VAL A 142 15.81 -6.65 -1.08
N GLN A 143 16.18 -7.75 -1.67
CA GLN A 143 17.07 -7.76 -2.82
C GLN A 143 16.24 -7.40 -4.04
N TRP A 144 16.28 -6.14 -4.40
CA TRP A 144 15.68 -5.68 -5.66
C TRP A 144 16.53 -6.19 -6.81
N THR A 145 15.90 -6.94 -7.69
CA THR A 145 16.50 -7.40 -8.96
C THR A 145 16.02 -6.51 -10.10
N PRO A 146 16.66 -6.53 -11.28
CA PRO A 146 16.19 -5.80 -12.45
C PRO A 146 14.77 -6.21 -12.90
N GLU A 147 14.31 -7.40 -12.50
CA GLU A 147 12.99 -7.95 -12.81
C GLU A 147 11.92 -7.53 -11.78
N SER A 148 12.33 -7.00 -10.61
CA SER A 148 11.39 -6.57 -9.58
C SER A 148 10.61 -5.35 -10.03
N ALA A 149 9.37 -5.24 -9.57
CA ALA A 149 8.54 -4.06 -9.80
C ALA A 149 9.21 -2.79 -9.22
N PRO A 150 9.09 -1.63 -9.88
CA PRO A 150 9.71 -0.41 -9.41
C PRO A 150 9.20 0.00 -8.03
N LEU A 151 10.14 0.30 -7.12
CA LEU A 151 9.84 0.83 -5.78
C LEU A 151 10.09 2.33 -5.76
N VAL A 152 9.07 3.11 -5.41
CA VAL A 152 9.18 4.55 -5.17
C VAL A 152 8.87 4.89 -3.72
N ARG A 153 9.59 5.87 -3.17
CA ARG A 153 9.46 6.29 -1.77
C ARG A 153 9.45 7.80 -1.67
N ALA A 154 8.56 8.34 -0.81
CA ALA A 154 8.54 9.76 -0.50
C ALA A 154 7.80 10.02 0.83
N PRO A 155 8.07 11.16 1.51
CA PRO A 155 7.46 11.49 2.79
C PRO A 155 5.98 11.84 2.70
N ASP A 156 5.49 12.20 1.52
CA ASP A 156 4.08 12.57 1.32
C ASP A 156 3.59 12.24 -0.10
N GLY A 157 2.30 12.42 -0.32
CA GLY A 157 1.66 12.13 -1.60
C GLY A 157 2.09 13.04 -2.74
N ASP A 158 2.39 14.31 -2.46
CA ASP A 158 2.78 15.29 -3.50
C ASP A 158 4.13 14.91 -4.12
N GLN A 159 5.05 14.39 -3.31
CA GLN A 159 6.34 13.91 -3.77
C GLN A 159 6.28 12.49 -4.32
N LEU A 160 5.39 11.64 -3.78
CA LEU A 160 5.23 10.26 -4.23
C LEU A 160 4.59 10.19 -5.63
N ALA A 161 3.64 11.09 -5.93
CA ALA A 161 2.91 11.12 -7.18
C ALA A 161 3.82 11.18 -8.42
N PRO A 162 4.70 12.17 -8.57
CA PRO A 162 5.53 12.28 -9.77
C PRO A 162 6.53 11.12 -9.90
N LEU A 163 6.98 10.54 -8.79
CA LEU A 163 7.86 9.37 -8.79
C LEU A 163 7.13 8.13 -9.32
N LEU A 164 5.89 7.93 -8.86
CA LEU A 164 5.09 6.80 -9.31
C LEU A 164 4.66 6.98 -10.77
N ASP A 165 4.24 8.18 -11.17
CA ASP A 165 3.95 8.49 -12.57
C ASP A 165 5.14 8.17 -13.49
N LYS A 166 6.35 8.55 -13.07
CA LYS A 166 7.57 8.22 -13.81
C LYS A 166 7.80 6.71 -13.87
N ALA A 167 7.60 5.99 -12.78
CA ALA A 167 7.77 4.54 -12.73
C ALA A 167 6.79 3.83 -13.66
N LEU A 168 5.51 4.22 -13.66
CA LEU A 168 4.47 3.65 -14.50
C LEU A 168 4.69 3.93 -15.99
N ASN A 169 5.17 5.13 -16.35
CA ASN A 169 5.40 5.51 -17.75
C ASN A 169 6.73 4.95 -18.33
N HIS A 170 7.69 4.60 -17.47
CA HIS A 170 8.98 4.09 -17.93
C HIS A 170 8.90 2.65 -18.48
N GLU A 171 7.91 1.88 -18.05
CA GLU A 171 7.67 0.51 -18.53
C GLU A 171 6.84 0.45 -19.82
N ASP A 172 6.10 1.50 -20.15
CA ASP A 172 5.37 1.61 -21.41
C ASP A 172 6.27 1.95 -22.62
N SER A 173 7.58 2.11 -22.42
CA SER A 173 8.54 2.25 -23.53
C SER A 173 8.73 0.90 -24.23
N PRO A 174 8.48 0.79 -25.55
CA PRO A 174 8.57 -0.45 -26.29
C PRO A 174 10.04 -0.91 -26.37
N GLY A 175 10.43 -1.83 -25.50
CA GLY A 175 11.81 -2.31 -25.43
C GLY A 175 12.05 -3.47 -24.44
N ARG A 176 11.04 -4.17 -24.00
CA ARG A 176 11.24 -5.46 -23.35
C ARG A 176 11.09 -6.58 -24.39
N PRO A 177 12.14 -7.44 -24.56
CA PRO A 177 12.12 -8.57 -25.50
C PRO A 177 11.05 -9.62 -25.12
#